data_a02520cb93321622be1fb6356f40d825
#
_entry.id   a02520cb93321622be1fb6356f40d825
#
_cell.length_a   1.000
_cell.length_b   1.000
_cell.length_c   1.000
_cell.angle_alpha   90.00
_cell.angle_beta   90.00
_cell.angle_gamma   90.00
#
_symmetry.space_group_name_H-M   'P 1'
#
loop_
_entity.id
_entity.type
_entity.pdbx_description
1 polymer ?
#
loop_
_entity_poly.entity_id
_entity_poly.type
_entity_poly.pdbx_seq_one_letter_code
_entity_poly.pdbx_strand_id
1 'polypeptide(L)'
;MASLIEIQKAKRATQAFGTLMSDYSQPESESEESEDPQEELLCEMLEASAQAKVFHWQTSSFAEHEAMGEFYEGFNDLMDKFIEAYQGCYGRIMMGCDMEVKPYTMEAPVAFLTNFKNYISGGARMLVLGNSALSNILDEINGLVEQTLYRLTFK
;
A
#
# COMPACT_ATOMS: atom_id res chain seq x y z
N MET A 1 -16.34 29.47 13.25
CA MET A 1 -15.48 29.22 12.08
C MET A 1 -15.58 27.73 11.76
N ALA A 2 -16.14 27.37 10.61
CA ALA A 2 -16.28 25.97 10.21
C ALA A 2 -14.89 25.39 9.90
N SER A 3 -14.63 24.14 10.31
CA SER A 3 -13.35 23.49 10.11
C SER A 3 -13.14 23.15 8.62
N LEU A 4 -11.88 23.04 8.19
CA LEU A 4 -11.50 22.67 6.81
C LEU A 4 -12.17 21.36 6.35
N ILE A 5 -12.46 20.45 7.27
CA ILE A 5 -13.15 19.17 7.05
C ILE A 5 -14.62 19.38 6.68
N GLU A 6 -15.30 20.35 7.30
CA GLU A 6 -16.71 20.65 6.98
C GLU A 6 -16.83 21.32 5.60
N ILE A 7 -15.83 22.14 5.21
CA ILE A 7 -15.79 22.78 3.90
C ILE A 7 -15.55 21.72 2.78
N GLN A 8 -14.74 20.71 3.02
CA GLN A 8 -14.50 19.62 2.06
C GLN A 8 -15.70 18.69 1.94
N LYS A 9 -16.43 18.38 3.03
CA LYS A 9 -17.68 17.62 2.99
C LYS A 9 -18.77 18.36 2.22
N ALA A 10 -18.88 19.68 2.40
CA ALA A 10 -19.85 20.49 1.65
C ALA A 10 -19.56 20.53 0.14
N LYS A 11 -18.30 20.58 -0.29
CA LYS A 11 -17.91 20.55 -1.71
C LYS A 11 -18.21 19.20 -2.38
N ARG A 12 -18.10 18.08 -1.67
CA ARG A 12 -18.49 16.75 -2.20
C ARG A 12 -20.00 16.60 -2.36
N ALA A 13 -20.80 17.19 -1.46
CA ALA A 13 -22.25 17.13 -1.53
C ALA A 13 -22.84 17.93 -2.71
N THR A 14 -22.17 19.00 -3.16
CA THR A 14 -22.67 19.86 -4.24
C THR A 14 -22.39 19.29 -5.65
N GLN A 15 -21.47 18.33 -5.77
CA GLN A 15 -21.15 17.69 -7.05
C GLN A 15 -22.08 16.50 -7.38
N ALA A 16 -22.88 16.03 -6.42
CA ALA A 16 -23.82 14.93 -6.57
C ALA A 16 -25.21 15.34 -7.09
N PHE A 17 -25.46 16.63 -7.35
CA PHE A 17 -26.78 17.14 -7.68
C PHE A 17 -26.97 17.57 -9.14
N GLY A 18 -26.25 16.99 -10.05
CA GLY A 18 -26.33 17.36 -11.46
C GLY A 18 -26.29 16.22 -12.44
N THR A 19 -27.20 15.24 -12.34
CA THR A 19 -27.70 14.48 -13.50
C THR A 19 -28.93 13.68 -13.08
N LEU A 20 -30.08 14.25 -13.21
CA LEU A 20 -31.36 13.56 -13.24
C LEU A 20 -31.69 13.24 -14.69
N MET A 21 -32.24 12.04 -14.90
CA MET A 21 -32.87 11.48 -16.09
C MET A 21 -31.98 10.60 -16.97
N SER A 22 -31.88 9.29 -16.60
CA SER A 22 -32.26 8.24 -17.54
C SER A 22 -32.55 6.96 -16.76
N ASP A 23 -33.79 6.53 -16.87
CA ASP A 23 -34.40 5.32 -16.37
C ASP A 23 -33.71 4.09 -17.00
N TYR A 24 -33.01 3.28 -16.18
CA TYR A 24 -32.68 1.90 -16.49
C TYR A 24 -32.56 1.12 -15.18
N SER A 25 -33.67 0.46 -14.82
CA SER A 25 -33.69 -0.54 -13.76
C SER A 25 -32.84 -1.73 -14.17
N GLN A 26 -31.66 -1.86 -13.57
CA GLN A 26 -30.92 -3.11 -13.52
C GLN A 26 -31.07 -3.67 -12.10
N PRO A 27 -31.27 -4.98 -11.95
CA PRO A 27 -31.31 -5.59 -10.62
C PRO A 27 -29.93 -5.48 -9.97
N GLU A 28 -29.89 -4.90 -8.77
CA GLU A 28 -28.72 -4.91 -7.90
C GLU A 28 -28.42 -6.39 -7.57
N SER A 29 -27.50 -6.99 -8.33
CA SER A 29 -26.79 -8.14 -7.84
C SER A 29 -25.76 -7.60 -6.84
N GLU A 30 -25.97 -7.83 -5.56
CA GLU A 30 -24.90 -7.82 -4.56
C GLU A 30 -23.86 -8.87 -5.01
N SER A 31 -22.96 -8.48 -5.92
CA SER A 31 -21.73 -9.20 -6.11
C SER A 31 -20.88 -8.90 -4.89
N GLU A 32 -20.65 -9.92 -4.06
CA GLU A 32 -19.45 -9.94 -3.23
C GLU A 32 -18.31 -9.68 -4.20
N GLU A 33 -17.80 -8.45 -4.26
CA GLU A 33 -16.58 -8.10 -5.00
C GLU A 33 -15.46 -8.88 -4.31
N SER A 34 -15.16 -10.04 -4.85
CA SER A 34 -13.92 -10.73 -4.51
C SER A 34 -12.80 -9.82 -5.01
N GLU A 35 -12.12 -9.15 -4.08
CA GLU A 35 -10.95 -8.33 -4.37
C GLU A 35 -10.00 -9.17 -5.22
N ASP A 36 -9.60 -8.64 -6.39
CA ASP A 36 -8.64 -9.32 -7.24
C ASP A 36 -7.31 -9.40 -6.47
N PRO A 37 -6.76 -10.59 -6.22
CA PRO A 37 -5.52 -10.73 -5.46
C PRO A 37 -4.34 -9.95 -6.06
N GLN A 38 -4.41 -9.57 -7.32
CA GLN A 38 -3.43 -8.73 -7.99
C GLN A 38 -3.58 -7.26 -7.61
N GLU A 39 -4.83 -6.79 -7.49
CA GLU A 39 -5.13 -5.44 -7.01
C GLU A 39 -4.75 -5.32 -5.53
N GLU A 40 -5.08 -6.30 -4.71
CA GLU A 40 -4.67 -6.37 -3.31
C GLU A 40 -3.15 -6.25 -3.17
N LEU A 41 -2.37 -7.02 -3.94
CA LEU A 41 -0.92 -6.97 -3.90
C LEU A 41 -0.36 -5.56 -4.18
N LEU A 42 -0.90 -4.89 -5.18
CA LEU A 42 -0.46 -3.53 -5.51
C LEU A 42 -0.87 -2.52 -4.44
N CYS A 43 -2.07 -2.64 -3.89
CA CYS A 43 -2.55 -1.78 -2.82
C CYS A 43 -1.70 -1.92 -1.57
N GLU A 44 -1.40 -3.14 -1.14
CA GLU A 44 -0.51 -3.42 -0.01
C GLU A 44 0.90 -2.83 -0.19
N MET A 45 1.44 -2.92 -1.41
CA MET A 45 2.76 -2.32 -1.70
C MET A 45 2.72 -0.79 -1.65
N LEU A 46 1.69 -0.15 -2.23
CA LEU A 46 1.53 1.30 -2.20
C LEU A 46 1.29 1.80 -0.78
N GLU A 47 0.44 1.11 -0.01
CA GLU A 47 0.17 1.43 1.40
C GLU A 47 1.44 1.31 2.23
N ALA A 48 2.24 0.25 2.01
CA ALA A 48 3.51 0.06 2.72
C ALA A 48 4.49 1.22 2.46
N SER A 49 4.60 1.70 1.23
CA SER A 49 5.43 2.86 0.89
C SER A 49 4.92 4.13 1.57
N ALA A 50 3.61 4.41 1.49
CA ALA A 50 3.00 5.59 2.08
C ALA A 50 3.09 5.57 3.62
N GLN A 51 2.85 4.41 4.24
CA GLN A 51 2.93 4.22 5.69
C GLN A 51 4.37 4.41 6.20
N ALA A 52 5.36 3.85 5.51
CA ALA A 52 6.76 4.03 5.86
C ALA A 52 7.18 5.51 5.84
N LYS A 53 6.68 6.27 4.88
CA LYS A 53 6.93 7.70 4.78
C LYS A 53 6.31 8.50 5.94
N VAL A 54 5.12 8.11 6.40
CA VAL A 54 4.49 8.71 7.59
C VAL A 54 5.31 8.41 8.83
N PHE A 55 5.81 7.19 9.02
CA PHE A 55 6.69 6.86 10.13
C PHE A 55 7.98 7.69 10.10
N HIS A 56 8.63 7.81 8.94
CA HIS A 56 9.80 8.65 8.75
C HIS A 56 9.58 10.11 9.18
N TRP A 57 8.42 10.68 8.87
CA TRP A 57 8.10 12.06 9.22
C TRP A 57 7.69 12.28 10.67
N GLN A 58 7.05 11.29 11.30
CA GLN A 58 6.41 11.45 12.60
C GLN A 58 7.25 10.93 13.77
N THR A 59 8.33 10.17 13.50
CA THR A 59 9.21 9.71 14.57
C THR A 59 9.98 10.87 15.22
N SER A 60 10.27 10.72 16.50
CA SER A 60 11.18 11.61 17.25
C SER A 60 12.59 11.00 17.44
N SER A 61 12.80 9.76 16.96
CA SER A 61 14.09 9.06 17.01
C SER A 61 14.86 9.27 15.73
N PHE A 62 16.09 9.79 15.81
CA PHE A 62 16.95 9.97 14.64
C PHE A 62 17.28 8.62 13.98
N ALA A 63 17.58 7.59 14.77
CA ALA A 63 17.88 6.26 14.25
C ALA A 63 16.71 5.67 13.46
N GLU A 64 15.48 5.87 13.94
CA GLU A 64 14.28 5.42 13.28
C GLU A 64 13.97 6.26 12.02
N HIS A 65 14.19 7.57 12.08
CA HIS A 65 14.06 8.47 10.93
C HIS A 65 14.95 8.02 9.76
N GLU A 66 16.24 7.77 10.03
CA GLU A 66 17.18 7.26 9.04
C GLU A 66 16.76 5.86 8.52
N ALA A 67 16.43 4.94 9.42
CA ALA A 67 16.04 3.58 9.05
C ALA A 67 14.79 3.55 8.15
N MET A 68 13.77 4.35 8.48
CA MET A 68 12.54 4.42 7.70
C MET A 68 12.73 5.21 6.41
N GLY A 69 13.62 6.21 6.40
CA GLY A 69 14.02 6.93 5.19
C GLY A 69 14.65 6.01 4.15
N GLU A 70 15.68 5.28 4.53
CA GLU A 70 16.34 4.31 3.63
C GLU A 70 15.38 3.18 3.20
N PHE A 71 14.47 2.76 4.09
CA PHE A 71 13.48 1.75 3.75
C PHE A 71 12.57 2.22 2.62
N TYR A 72 11.87 3.37 2.77
CA TYR A 72 10.89 3.76 1.76
C TYR A 72 11.54 4.11 0.41
N GLU A 73 12.77 4.66 0.40
CA GLU A 73 13.52 4.93 -0.82
C GLU A 73 13.87 3.63 -1.55
N GLY A 74 14.52 2.69 -0.85
CA GLY A 74 14.89 1.41 -1.45
C GLY A 74 13.67 0.54 -1.80
N PHE A 75 12.60 0.63 -1.02
CA PHE A 75 11.37 -0.10 -1.30
C PHE A 75 10.65 0.42 -2.54
N ASN A 76 10.61 1.73 -2.79
CA ASN A 76 10.00 2.28 -3.99
C ASN A 76 10.68 1.76 -5.27
N ASP A 77 12.01 1.69 -5.28
CA ASP A 77 12.76 1.17 -6.42
C ASP A 77 12.44 -0.33 -6.67
N LEU A 78 12.35 -1.12 -5.59
CA LEU A 78 12.02 -2.55 -5.68
C LEU A 78 10.54 -2.78 -6.05
N MET A 79 9.63 -1.95 -5.56
CA MET A 79 8.21 -1.98 -5.90
C MET A 79 8.01 -1.69 -7.39
N ASP A 80 8.59 -0.63 -7.92
CA ASP A 80 8.53 -0.31 -9.36
C ASP A 80 9.07 -1.46 -10.20
N LYS A 81 10.26 -1.97 -9.86
CA LYS A 81 10.88 -3.12 -10.53
C LYS A 81 9.97 -4.35 -10.51
N PHE A 82 9.31 -4.62 -9.37
CA PHE A 82 8.40 -5.76 -9.24
C PHE A 82 7.14 -5.58 -10.08
N ILE A 83 6.48 -4.41 -9.98
CA ILE A 83 5.22 -4.13 -10.67
C ILE A 83 5.42 -4.14 -12.19
N GLU A 84 6.49 -3.51 -12.69
CA GLU A 84 6.80 -3.51 -14.12
C GLU A 84 7.07 -4.93 -14.64
N ALA A 85 7.87 -5.73 -13.90
CA ALA A 85 8.14 -7.10 -14.27
C ALA A 85 6.88 -7.99 -14.22
N TYR A 86 6.03 -7.80 -13.19
CA TYR A 86 4.76 -8.49 -13.05
C TYR A 86 3.82 -8.19 -14.22
N GLN A 87 3.60 -6.92 -14.53
CA GLN A 87 2.77 -6.50 -15.65
C GLN A 87 3.34 -6.94 -17.01
N GLY A 88 4.65 -7.02 -17.12
CA GLY A 88 5.32 -7.57 -18.31
C GLY A 88 5.03 -9.06 -18.53
N CYS A 89 4.84 -9.82 -17.44
CA CYS A 89 4.55 -11.26 -17.50
C CYS A 89 3.05 -11.56 -17.66
N TYR A 90 2.19 -10.82 -16.96
CA TYR A 90 0.78 -11.17 -16.76
C TYR A 90 -0.20 -10.16 -17.37
N GLY A 91 0.27 -9.02 -17.85
CA GLY A 91 -0.55 -7.96 -18.38
C GLY A 91 -0.75 -6.82 -17.38
N ARG A 92 -1.30 -5.70 -17.86
CA ARG A 92 -1.53 -4.52 -17.03
C ARG A 92 -2.65 -4.74 -16.04
N ILE A 93 -2.40 -4.37 -14.80
CA ILE A 93 -3.40 -4.35 -13.74
C ILE A 93 -4.09 -2.99 -13.78
N MET A 94 -5.41 -3.01 -13.88
CA MET A 94 -6.24 -1.81 -13.82
C MET A 94 -6.85 -1.76 -12.44
N MET A 95 -6.37 -0.83 -11.60
CA MET A 95 -6.70 -0.82 -10.18
C MET A 95 -7.30 0.49 -9.72
N GLY A 96 -8.18 0.39 -8.73
CA GLY A 96 -8.50 1.42 -7.76
C GLY A 96 -8.00 0.96 -6.40
N CYS A 97 -7.47 1.85 -5.57
CA CYS A 97 -6.91 1.49 -4.27
C CYS A 97 -7.49 2.39 -3.19
N ASP A 98 -8.15 1.78 -2.20
CA ASP A 98 -8.53 2.46 -0.97
C ASP A 98 -7.44 2.21 0.08
N MET A 99 -6.46 3.13 0.17
CA MET A 99 -5.35 3.01 1.12
C MET A 99 -5.71 3.65 2.46
N GLU A 100 -5.42 2.95 3.55
CA GLU A 100 -5.52 3.47 4.91
C GLU A 100 -4.12 3.70 5.50
N VAL A 101 -3.70 4.95 5.56
CA VAL A 101 -2.43 5.32 6.21
C VAL A 101 -2.69 5.78 7.64
N LYS A 102 -2.06 5.12 8.61
CA LYS A 102 -2.26 5.34 10.03
C LYS A 102 -1.22 6.30 10.61
N PRO A 103 -1.59 7.19 11.55
CA PRO A 103 -0.62 8.00 12.25
C PRO A 103 0.28 7.13 13.15
N TYR A 104 1.51 7.56 13.37
CA TYR A 104 2.51 6.86 14.20
C TYR A 104 2.00 6.46 15.60
N THR A 105 1.09 7.23 16.18
CA THR A 105 0.48 6.95 17.49
C THR A 105 -0.46 5.75 17.49
N MET A 106 -0.93 5.29 16.34
CA MET A 106 -1.84 4.15 16.20
C MET A 106 -1.13 2.87 15.75
N GLU A 107 0.01 3.00 15.12
CA GLU A 107 0.79 1.86 14.65
C GLU A 107 2.29 2.11 14.80
N ALA A 108 3.04 1.08 15.19
CA ALA A 108 4.49 1.14 15.36
C ALA A 108 5.21 0.56 14.13
N PRO A 109 6.31 1.18 13.65
CA PRO A 109 7.07 0.71 12.49
C PRO A 109 7.46 -0.77 12.53
N VAL A 110 7.87 -1.26 13.70
CA VAL A 110 8.28 -2.68 13.88
C VAL A 110 7.12 -3.64 13.65
N ALA A 111 5.93 -3.33 14.19
CA ALA A 111 4.74 -4.17 14.01
C ALA A 111 4.30 -4.16 12.55
N PHE A 112 4.25 -2.99 11.93
CA PHE A 112 3.89 -2.81 10.54
C PHE A 112 4.84 -3.59 9.61
N LEU A 113 6.15 -3.38 9.71
CA LEU A 113 7.14 -4.06 8.88
C LEU A 113 7.13 -5.58 9.08
N THR A 114 6.84 -6.05 10.29
CA THR A 114 6.71 -7.49 10.56
C THR A 114 5.49 -8.08 9.83
N ASN A 115 4.36 -7.39 9.86
CA ASN A 115 3.15 -7.80 9.15
C ASN A 115 3.35 -7.75 7.63
N PHE A 116 3.94 -6.68 7.13
CA PHE A 116 4.28 -6.55 5.71
C PHE A 116 5.22 -7.66 5.23
N LYS A 117 6.25 -7.99 6.01
CA LYS A 117 7.14 -9.13 5.72
C LYS A 117 6.37 -10.45 5.60
N ASN A 118 5.44 -10.70 6.52
CA ASN A 118 4.62 -11.91 6.50
C ASN A 118 3.74 -11.96 5.24
N TYR A 119 3.16 -10.83 4.82
CA TYR A 119 2.39 -10.72 3.60
C TYR A 119 3.26 -11.01 2.37
N ILE A 120 4.42 -10.39 2.23
CA ILE A 120 5.37 -10.62 1.12
C ILE A 120 5.81 -12.09 1.05
N SER A 121 6.06 -12.71 2.22
CA SER A 121 6.49 -14.12 2.28
C SER A 121 5.35 -15.13 2.02
N GLY A 122 4.11 -14.73 2.24
CA GLY A 122 2.90 -15.53 2.11
C GLY A 122 2.07 -15.19 0.86
N GLY A 123 1.15 -14.27 0.99
CA GLY A 123 0.16 -13.92 -0.05
C GLY A 123 0.81 -13.50 -1.37
N ALA A 124 1.71 -12.52 -1.33
CA ALA A 124 2.40 -12.03 -2.53
C ALA A 124 3.20 -13.14 -3.25
N ARG A 125 3.87 -14.00 -2.47
CA ARG A 125 4.64 -15.11 -3.06
C ARG A 125 3.78 -16.16 -3.77
N MET A 126 2.56 -16.39 -3.29
CA MET A 126 1.64 -17.32 -3.92
C MET A 126 1.24 -16.87 -5.34
N LEU A 127 1.13 -15.56 -5.57
CA LEU A 127 0.75 -14.97 -6.86
C LEU A 127 1.85 -15.11 -7.93
N VAL A 128 3.10 -15.31 -7.50
CA VAL A 128 4.25 -15.43 -8.41
C VAL A 128 4.87 -16.82 -8.43
N LEU A 129 4.14 -17.84 -7.96
CA LEU A 129 4.60 -19.22 -7.94
C LEU A 129 5.05 -19.67 -9.34
N GLY A 130 6.29 -20.20 -9.40
CA GLY A 130 6.90 -20.63 -10.65
C GLY A 130 7.61 -19.53 -11.46
N ASN A 131 7.51 -18.27 -11.06
CA ASN A 131 8.26 -17.18 -11.66
C ASN A 131 9.45 -16.79 -10.76
N SER A 132 10.63 -17.31 -11.08
CA SER A 132 11.85 -17.08 -10.29
C SER A 132 12.30 -15.62 -10.32
N ALA A 133 12.09 -14.90 -11.41
CA ALA A 133 12.48 -13.50 -11.50
C ALA A 133 11.69 -12.63 -10.52
N LEU A 134 10.36 -12.77 -10.48
CA LEU A 134 9.51 -12.08 -9.52
C LEU A 134 9.77 -12.53 -8.08
N SER A 135 9.96 -13.83 -7.86
CA SER A 135 10.32 -14.37 -6.54
C SER A 135 11.61 -13.76 -6.01
N ASN A 136 12.62 -13.56 -6.85
CA ASN A 136 13.88 -12.91 -6.44
C ASN A 136 13.66 -11.46 -6.01
N ILE A 137 12.80 -10.70 -6.69
CA ILE A 137 12.49 -9.32 -6.28
C ILE A 137 11.77 -9.31 -4.93
N LEU A 138 10.85 -10.23 -4.67
CA LEU A 138 10.22 -10.38 -3.34
C LEU A 138 11.25 -10.75 -2.26
N ASP A 139 12.27 -11.54 -2.60
CA ASP A 139 13.39 -11.84 -1.68
C ASP A 139 14.24 -10.58 -1.39
N GLU A 140 14.48 -9.74 -2.38
CA GLU A 140 15.15 -8.43 -2.20
C GLU A 140 14.32 -7.52 -1.27
N ILE A 141 12.99 -7.46 -1.46
CA ILE A 141 12.08 -6.70 -0.59
C ILE A 141 12.13 -7.25 0.86
N ASN A 142 12.05 -8.55 1.05
CA ASN A 142 12.16 -9.16 2.37
C ASN A 142 13.50 -8.85 3.03
N GLY A 143 14.60 -8.91 2.28
CA GLY A 143 15.92 -8.56 2.77
C GLY A 143 16.01 -7.10 3.24
N LEU A 144 15.39 -6.19 2.50
CA LEU A 144 15.31 -4.78 2.89
C LEU A 144 14.49 -4.59 4.19
N VAL A 145 13.35 -5.26 4.30
CA VAL A 145 12.54 -5.24 5.54
C VAL A 145 13.34 -5.77 6.73
N GLU A 146 14.02 -6.90 6.59
CA GLU A 146 14.85 -7.50 7.66
C GLU A 146 15.99 -6.57 8.09
N GLN A 147 16.65 -5.93 7.13
CA GLN A 147 17.70 -4.96 7.40
C GLN A 147 17.14 -3.74 8.15
N THR A 148 15.96 -3.27 7.76
CA THR A 148 15.29 -2.15 8.43
C THR A 148 14.87 -2.51 9.86
N LEU A 149 14.27 -3.67 10.06
CA LEU A 149 13.92 -4.19 11.39
C LEU A 149 15.15 -4.27 12.30
N TYR A 150 16.30 -4.71 11.77
CA TYR A 150 17.56 -4.70 12.52
C TYR A 150 17.98 -3.28 12.92
N ARG A 151 17.93 -2.32 11.99
CA ARG A 151 18.27 -0.90 12.27
C ARG A 151 17.36 -0.26 13.30
N LEU A 152 16.08 -0.63 13.32
CA LEU A 152 15.11 -0.16 14.33
C LEU A 152 15.41 -0.66 15.75
N THR A 153 16.35 -1.59 15.93
CA THR A 153 16.83 -1.99 17.26
C THR A 153 17.80 -0.99 17.88
N PHE A 154 18.38 -0.08 17.09
CA PHE A 154 19.26 0.97 17.58
C PHE A 154 18.46 2.11 18.20
N LYS A 155 19.06 2.78 19.20
CA LYS A 155 18.43 3.88 19.94
C LYS A 155 19.11 5.20 19.64
#